data_7715bedd7632b1cccabb57ae1a2eb7d0
#
_entry.id   7715bedd7632b1cccabb57ae1a2eb7d0
#
_cell.length_a   1.000
_cell.length_b   1.000
_cell.length_c   1.000
_cell.angle_alpha   90.00
_cell.angle_beta   90.00
_cell.angle_gamma   90.00
#
_symmetry.space_group_name_H-M   'P 1'
#
loop_
_entity.id
_entity.type
_entity.pdbx_description
1 polymer ?
#
loop_
_entity_poly.entity_id
_entity_poly.type
_entity_poly.pdbx_seq_one_letter_code
_entity_poly.pdbx_strand_id
1 'polypeptide(L)'
;SIGKAKSNKTFNVSAIVAAALKNGTVLRYAAELPEAKRKVLYVDTEQSPHHCLNVMERIMRMAGLPDDRDNENLEFLALRKYTPEQRIRIVEQAIYHTPNLGLVIIDGIRDMVYDINSPSESTRIISKLMQWTDDRQIHIHTILHQNKGDENARGHIGTELNNKAETVLLVEKDKSNGDISKVSAMHIRAMDFEPFAFRINDKALPELMEDYQTETKAPGRPQGERFDACKDISEQQHRIALEAAFSLQDEYGYKDCLLYTSDAADEL
;
A
#
# COMPACT_ATOMS: atom_id res chain seq x y z
N SER A 1 1.37 -0.12 -3.45
CA SER A 1 0.10 -0.89 -3.35
C SER A 1 0.20 -2.02 -2.34
N ILE A 2 -0.82 -2.17 -1.51
CA ILE A 2 -0.94 -3.27 -0.57
C ILE A 2 -2.24 -4.06 -0.80
N GLY A 3 -2.32 -5.26 -0.26
CA GLY A 3 -3.52 -6.10 -0.29
C GLY A 3 -3.20 -7.56 0.01
N LYS A 4 -4.23 -8.35 0.31
CA LYS A 4 -4.10 -9.78 0.60
C LYS A 4 -3.57 -10.55 -0.62
N ALA A 5 -3.06 -11.75 -0.40
CA ALA A 5 -2.69 -12.64 -1.50
C ALA A 5 -3.88 -12.84 -2.46
N LYS A 6 -3.61 -12.87 -3.77
CA LYS A 6 -4.63 -13.03 -4.83
C LYS A 6 -5.67 -11.90 -4.94
N SER A 7 -5.40 -10.71 -4.40
CA SER A 7 -6.30 -9.54 -4.56
C SER A 7 -6.15 -8.80 -5.88
N ASN A 8 -5.44 -9.36 -6.86
CA ASN A 8 -5.19 -8.77 -8.19
C ASN A 8 -4.32 -7.49 -8.18
N LYS A 9 -3.41 -7.35 -7.20
CA LYS A 9 -2.47 -6.20 -7.14
C LYS A 9 -1.65 -6.04 -8.42
N THR A 10 -1.10 -7.13 -8.96
CA THR A 10 -0.31 -7.10 -10.21
C THR A 10 -1.15 -6.66 -11.41
N PHE A 11 -2.45 -7.02 -11.46
CA PHE A 11 -3.37 -6.50 -12.49
C PHE A 11 -3.61 -4.99 -12.33
N ASN A 12 -3.78 -4.53 -11.09
CA ASN A 12 -3.92 -3.11 -10.80
C ASN A 12 -2.67 -2.33 -11.22
N VAL A 13 -1.48 -2.82 -10.86
CA VAL A 13 -0.21 -2.17 -11.23
C VAL A 13 0.05 -2.24 -12.73
N SER A 14 -0.40 -3.30 -13.43
CA SER A 14 -0.36 -3.34 -14.89
C SER A 14 -1.11 -2.15 -15.52
N ALA A 15 -2.23 -1.71 -14.91
CA ALA A 15 -2.97 -0.53 -15.37
C ALA A 15 -2.17 0.77 -15.15
N ILE A 16 -1.48 0.91 -14.02
CA ILE A 16 -0.61 2.06 -13.75
C ILE A 16 0.50 2.16 -14.79
N VAL A 17 1.18 1.04 -15.05
CA VAL A 17 2.26 0.98 -16.05
C VAL A 17 1.73 1.24 -17.47
N ALA A 18 0.60 0.66 -17.81
CA ALA A 18 -0.04 0.89 -19.12
C ALA A 18 -0.43 2.37 -19.31
N ALA A 19 -0.93 3.04 -18.26
CA ALA A 19 -1.21 4.47 -18.32
C ALA A 19 0.08 5.29 -18.55
N ALA A 20 1.19 4.93 -17.87
CA ALA A 20 2.49 5.58 -18.05
C ALA A 20 3.04 5.38 -19.46
N LEU A 21 3.01 4.16 -20.03
CA LEU A 21 3.48 3.88 -21.39
C LEU A 21 2.63 4.59 -22.45
N LYS A 22 1.32 4.56 -22.28
CA LYS A 22 0.37 5.26 -23.16
C LYS A 22 0.49 6.78 -23.06
N ASN A 23 0.96 7.28 -21.92
CA ASN A 23 0.92 8.69 -21.52
C ASN A 23 -0.51 9.23 -21.55
N GLY A 24 -1.39 8.56 -20.86
CA GLY A 24 -2.83 8.85 -20.87
C GLY A 24 -3.56 8.05 -19.80
N THR A 25 -4.83 7.77 -20.01
CA THR A 25 -5.69 7.13 -19.00
C THR A 25 -5.90 5.63 -19.29
N VAL A 26 -5.75 4.80 -18.25
CA VAL A 26 -6.10 3.36 -18.24
C VAL A 26 -6.81 3.07 -16.92
N LEU A 27 -8.00 2.49 -16.95
CA LEU A 27 -8.94 2.42 -15.83
C LEU A 27 -9.20 3.84 -15.26
N ARG A 28 -8.79 4.08 -14.01
CA ARG A 28 -8.85 5.41 -13.36
C ARG A 28 -7.47 6.05 -13.18
N TYR A 29 -6.42 5.43 -13.71
CA TYR A 29 -5.06 5.96 -13.65
C TYR A 29 -4.79 6.85 -14.86
N ALA A 30 -4.46 8.09 -14.61
CA ALA A 30 -3.97 9.03 -15.62
C ALA A 30 -2.47 9.27 -15.39
N ALA A 31 -1.69 9.20 -16.46
CA ALA A 31 -0.26 9.51 -16.43
C ALA A 31 0.07 10.53 -17.52
N GLU A 32 0.90 11.51 -17.16
CA GLU A 32 1.45 12.50 -18.04
C GLU A 32 2.95 12.65 -17.73
N LEU A 33 3.74 11.74 -18.29
CA LEU A 33 5.19 11.73 -18.08
C LEU A 33 5.84 12.68 -19.09
N PRO A 34 6.74 13.56 -18.63
CA PRO A 34 7.52 14.41 -19.53
C PRO A 34 8.43 13.55 -20.44
N GLU A 35 8.76 14.03 -21.61
CA GLU A 35 9.53 13.27 -22.60
C GLU A 35 10.87 12.76 -22.05
N ALA A 36 11.54 13.54 -21.24
CA ALA A 36 12.78 13.14 -20.56
C ALA A 36 12.59 12.09 -19.43
N LYS A 37 11.35 11.61 -19.19
CA LYS A 37 10.97 10.68 -18.12
C LYS A 37 10.04 9.57 -18.59
N ARG A 38 10.09 9.22 -19.89
CA ARG A 38 9.14 8.30 -20.52
C ARG A 38 9.37 6.82 -20.20
N LYS A 39 10.56 6.44 -19.71
CA LYS A 39 10.88 5.04 -19.44
C LYS A 39 10.30 4.55 -18.13
N VAL A 40 9.80 3.33 -18.18
CA VAL A 40 9.29 2.55 -17.03
C VAL A 40 10.22 1.36 -16.81
N LEU A 41 10.70 1.19 -15.59
CA LEU A 41 11.42 0.01 -15.13
C LEU A 41 10.48 -0.84 -14.28
N TYR A 42 10.17 -2.05 -14.72
CA TYR A 42 9.39 -3.02 -13.95
C TYR A 42 10.30 -4.10 -13.39
N VAL A 43 10.33 -4.24 -12.08
CA VAL A 43 11.11 -5.26 -11.37
C VAL A 43 10.14 -6.24 -10.73
N ASP A 44 10.22 -7.52 -11.12
CA ASP A 44 9.47 -8.62 -10.52
C ASP A 44 10.44 -9.53 -9.75
N THR A 45 10.17 -9.75 -8.46
CA THR A 45 11.02 -10.57 -7.58
C THR A 45 10.41 -11.93 -7.25
N GLU A 46 9.13 -12.13 -7.58
CA GLU A 46 8.36 -13.31 -7.15
C GLU A 46 8.08 -14.29 -8.29
N GLN A 47 7.78 -13.80 -9.49
CA GLN A 47 7.24 -14.61 -10.56
C GLN A 47 8.30 -15.29 -11.42
N SER A 48 7.92 -16.40 -12.08
CA SER A 48 8.76 -17.04 -13.09
C SER A 48 8.84 -16.20 -14.37
N PRO A 49 9.88 -16.36 -15.21
CA PRO A 49 9.99 -15.62 -16.48
C PRO A 49 8.75 -15.72 -17.38
N HIS A 50 8.11 -16.89 -17.43
CA HIS A 50 6.87 -17.07 -18.20
C HIS A 50 5.72 -16.20 -17.68
N HIS A 51 5.54 -16.11 -16.35
CA HIS A 51 4.52 -15.24 -15.77
C HIS A 51 4.87 -13.76 -15.94
N CYS A 52 6.15 -13.40 -15.88
CA CYS A 52 6.60 -12.04 -16.19
C CYS A 52 6.26 -11.64 -17.62
N LEU A 53 6.42 -12.54 -18.59
CA LEU A 53 6.01 -12.30 -19.98
C LEU A 53 4.50 -12.01 -20.08
N ASN A 54 3.66 -12.80 -19.40
CA ASN A 54 2.21 -12.56 -19.36
C ASN A 54 1.85 -11.18 -18.74
N VAL A 55 2.64 -10.71 -17.78
CA VAL A 55 2.46 -9.34 -17.20
C VAL A 55 2.83 -8.29 -18.24
N MET A 56 3.95 -8.46 -18.95
CA MET A 56 4.37 -7.53 -20.02
C MET A 56 3.32 -7.45 -21.14
N GLU A 57 2.88 -8.59 -21.68
CA GLU A 57 1.84 -8.65 -22.72
C GLU A 57 0.55 -7.97 -22.25
N ARG A 58 0.14 -8.19 -21.00
CA ARG A 58 -1.03 -7.51 -20.42
C ARG A 58 -0.85 -6.00 -20.41
N ILE A 59 0.29 -5.51 -19.95
CA ILE A 59 0.63 -4.09 -19.91
C ILE A 59 0.54 -3.49 -21.31
N MET A 60 1.15 -4.15 -22.30
CA MET A 60 1.15 -3.69 -23.68
C MET A 60 -0.26 -3.63 -24.28
N ARG A 61 -1.07 -4.68 -24.08
CA ARG A 61 -2.49 -4.71 -24.53
C ARG A 61 -3.31 -3.60 -23.88
N MET A 62 -3.14 -3.37 -22.58
CA MET A 62 -3.85 -2.29 -21.86
C MET A 62 -3.43 -0.90 -22.33
N ALA A 63 -2.18 -0.72 -22.73
CA ALA A 63 -1.69 0.52 -23.32
C ALA A 63 -2.12 0.73 -24.78
N GLY A 64 -2.68 -0.31 -25.43
CA GLY A 64 -2.99 -0.30 -26.86
C GLY A 64 -1.75 -0.37 -27.74
N LEU A 65 -0.67 -0.97 -27.24
CA LEU A 65 0.61 -1.15 -27.91
C LEU A 65 0.76 -2.60 -28.40
N PRO A 66 1.61 -2.85 -29.41
CA PRO A 66 1.91 -4.21 -29.88
C PRO A 66 2.52 -5.04 -28.74
N ASP A 67 2.01 -6.26 -28.52
CA ASP A 67 2.47 -7.18 -27.47
C ASP A 67 3.39 -8.29 -27.98
N ASP A 68 3.72 -8.25 -29.29
CA ASP A 68 4.57 -9.20 -30.01
C ASP A 68 6.03 -8.75 -30.17
N ARG A 69 6.38 -7.60 -29.64
CA ARG A 69 7.72 -6.99 -29.74
C ARG A 69 8.04 -6.14 -28.52
N ASP A 70 9.35 -5.93 -28.30
CA ASP A 70 9.84 -5.08 -27.23
C ASP A 70 9.40 -3.63 -27.41
N ASN A 71 9.17 -2.97 -26.29
CA ASN A 71 8.87 -1.54 -26.24
C ASN A 71 10.07 -0.77 -25.64
N GLU A 72 10.54 0.23 -26.33
CA GLU A 72 11.71 1.04 -25.92
C GLU A 72 11.53 1.76 -24.58
N ASN A 73 10.27 2.00 -24.17
CA ASN A 73 9.93 2.67 -22.93
C ASN A 73 9.59 1.71 -21.78
N LEU A 74 9.69 0.38 -21.97
CA LEU A 74 9.49 -0.61 -20.93
C LEU A 74 10.73 -1.50 -20.77
N GLU A 75 11.38 -1.38 -19.63
CA GLU A 75 12.43 -2.31 -19.21
C GLU A 75 11.88 -3.22 -18.13
N PHE A 76 12.03 -4.55 -18.30
CA PHE A 76 11.46 -5.53 -17.38
C PHE A 76 12.55 -6.46 -16.83
N LEU A 77 12.69 -6.50 -15.49
CA LEU A 77 13.66 -7.33 -14.78
C LEU A 77 12.98 -8.45 -13.98
N ALA A 78 13.17 -9.70 -14.39
CA ALA A 78 12.73 -10.88 -13.67
C ALA A 78 13.83 -11.34 -12.69
N LEU A 79 13.71 -10.99 -11.41
CA LEU A 79 14.78 -11.14 -10.42
C LEU A 79 14.56 -12.28 -9.42
N ARG A 80 13.59 -13.16 -9.64
CA ARG A 80 13.25 -14.26 -8.71
C ARG A 80 14.45 -15.10 -8.28
N LYS A 81 15.40 -15.37 -9.18
CA LYS A 81 16.55 -16.25 -8.92
C LYS A 81 17.67 -15.63 -8.10
N TYR A 82 17.63 -14.31 -7.86
CA TYR A 82 18.73 -13.60 -7.20
C TYR A 82 18.48 -13.46 -5.70
N THR A 83 19.57 -13.28 -4.93
CA THR A 83 19.49 -12.96 -3.49
C THR A 83 19.02 -11.53 -3.25
N PRO A 84 18.53 -11.17 -2.05
CA PRO A 84 18.13 -9.81 -1.73
C PRO A 84 19.20 -8.76 -2.06
N GLU A 85 20.47 -8.99 -1.70
CA GLU A 85 21.56 -8.07 -2.02
C GLU A 85 21.80 -7.95 -3.52
N GLN A 86 21.73 -9.05 -4.25
CA GLN A 86 21.90 -9.02 -5.70
C GLN A 86 20.75 -8.25 -6.34
N ARG A 87 19.50 -8.46 -5.89
CA ARG A 87 18.33 -7.70 -6.35
C ARG A 87 18.53 -6.20 -6.14
N ILE A 88 18.93 -5.78 -4.93
CA ILE A 88 19.20 -4.36 -4.63
C ILE A 88 20.26 -3.79 -5.58
N ARG A 89 21.38 -4.50 -5.80
CA ARG A 89 22.45 -4.03 -6.71
C ARG A 89 21.96 -3.93 -8.15
N ILE A 90 21.23 -4.91 -8.65
CA ILE A 90 20.69 -4.92 -10.02
C ILE A 90 19.73 -3.74 -10.21
N VAL A 91 18.79 -3.57 -9.27
CA VAL A 91 17.81 -2.46 -9.32
C VAL A 91 18.50 -1.11 -9.25
N GLU A 92 19.47 -0.95 -8.34
CA GLU A 92 20.25 0.28 -8.22
C GLU A 92 20.99 0.61 -9.52
N GLN A 93 21.67 -0.38 -10.11
CA GLN A 93 22.36 -0.20 -11.41
C GLN A 93 21.36 0.17 -12.52
N ALA A 94 20.22 -0.51 -12.60
CA ALA A 94 19.20 -0.19 -13.58
C ALA A 94 18.67 1.25 -13.40
N ILE A 95 18.37 1.67 -12.18
CA ILE A 95 17.86 3.02 -11.88
C ILE A 95 18.88 4.09 -12.29
N TYR A 96 20.17 3.90 -12.00
CA TYR A 96 21.18 4.91 -12.32
C TYR A 96 21.61 4.94 -13.79
N HIS A 97 21.51 3.82 -14.52
CA HIS A 97 21.97 3.72 -15.90
C HIS A 97 20.87 3.80 -16.95
N THR A 98 19.58 3.59 -16.59
CA THR A 98 18.49 3.73 -17.55
C THR A 98 18.24 5.22 -17.85
N PRO A 99 18.43 5.68 -19.09
CA PRO A 99 18.14 7.06 -19.46
C PRO A 99 16.64 7.32 -19.47
N ASN A 100 16.23 8.56 -19.24
CA ASN A 100 14.84 9.00 -19.29
C ASN A 100 13.88 8.19 -18.39
N LEU A 101 14.39 7.61 -17.30
CA LEU A 101 13.59 6.85 -16.34
C LEU A 101 12.65 7.78 -15.59
N GLY A 102 11.36 7.45 -15.55
CA GLY A 102 10.32 8.22 -14.84
C GLY A 102 9.59 7.42 -13.79
N LEU A 103 9.32 6.14 -14.08
CA LEU A 103 8.58 5.27 -13.18
C LEU A 103 9.33 3.95 -12.93
N VAL A 104 9.39 3.55 -11.67
CA VAL A 104 9.92 2.24 -11.26
C VAL A 104 8.84 1.48 -10.51
N ILE A 105 8.59 0.24 -10.91
CA ILE A 105 7.71 -0.70 -10.20
C ILE A 105 8.59 -1.75 -9.52
N ILE A 106 8.35 -2.01 -8.24
CA ILE A 106 8.98 -3.12 -7.51
C ILE A 106 7.86 -4.05 -7.03
N ASP A 107 7.56 -5.09 -7.82
CA ASP A 107 6.58 -6.11 -7.47
C ASP A 107 7.27 -7.18 -6.61
N GLY A 108 6.97 -7.12 -5.30
CA GLY A 108 7.57 -7.95 -4.27
C GLY A 108 8.72 -7.26 -3.50
N ILE A 109 8.53 -6.01 -3.03
CA ILE A 109 9.54 -5.30 -2.22
C ILE A 109 10.01 -6.11 -1.00
N ARG A 110 9.17 -7.01 -0.48
CA ARG A 110 9.52 -7.95 0.58
C ARG A 110 10.79 -8.76 0.29
N ASP A 111 10.98 -9.13 -0.96
CA ASP A 111 12.09 -9.99 -1.37
C ASP A 111 13.42 -9.24 -1.55
N MET A 112 13.42 -7.94 -1.29
CA MET A 112 14.63 -7.10 -1.23
C MET A 112 15.32 -7.16 0.14
N VAL A 113 14.73 -7.86 1.12
CA VAL A 113 15.29 -8.04 2.47
C VAL A 113 15.26 -9.53 2.85
N TYR A 114 16.12 -9.96 3.74
CA TYR A 114 16.12 -11.34 4.28
C TYR A 114 15.04 -11.49 5.34
N ASP A 115 14.97 -10.55 6.28
CA ASP A 115 13.97 -10.55 7.34
C ASP A 115 13.10 -9.28 7.29
N ILE A 116 11.82 -9.48 6.98
CA ILE A 116 10.82 -8.40 6.92
C ILE A 116 10.54 -7.72 8.26
N ASN A 117 10.91 -8.37 9.36
CA ASN A 117 10.74 -7.85 10.71
C ASN A 117 12.02 -7.18 11.25
N SER A 118 13.12 -7.24 10.51
CA SER A 118 14.37 -6.57 10.89
C SER A 118 14.25 -5.05 10.72
N PRO A 119 14.32 -4.27 11.80
CA PRO A 119 14.29 -2.79 11.70
C PRO A 119 15.44 -2.25 10.85
N SER A 120 16.64 -2.81 10.98
CA SER A 120 17.83 -2.35 10.26
C SER A 120 17.73 -2.59 8.75
N GLU A 121 17.25 -3.77 8.32
CA GLU A 121 17.05 -4.07 6.90
C GLU A 121 15.93 -3.22 6.31
N SER A 122 14.82 -3.07 7.04
CA SER A 122 13.70 -2.22 6.64
C SER A 122 14.14 -0.77 6.46
N THR A 123 14.82 -0.18 7.44
CA THR A 123 15.34 1.18 7.36
C THR A 123 16.32 1.35 6.19
N ARG A 124 17.18 0.36 5.95
CA ARG A 124 18.16 0.38 4.86
C ARG A 124 17.48 0.42 3.49
N ILE A 125 16.51 -0.46 3.23
CA ILE A 125 15.83 -0.47 1.92
C ILE A 125 14.98 0.79 1.73
N ILE A 126 14.27 1.26 2.75
CA ILE A 126 13.49 2.49 2.67
C ILE A 126 14.38 3.71 2.38
N SER A 127 15.53 3.81 3.06
CA SER A 127 16.49 4.90 2.80
C SER A 127 16.99 4.87 1.35
N LYS A 128 17.23 3.68 0.78
CA LYS A 128 17.59 3.56 -0.65
C LYS A 128 16.46 4.00 -1.57
N LEU A 129 15.22 3.61 -1.31
CA LEU A 129 14.07 4.07 -2.10
C LEU A 129 13.95 5.60 -2.09
N MET A 130 14.10 6.21 -0.91
CA MET A 130 14.09 7.67 -0.77
C MET A 130 15.25 8.32 -1.54
N GLN A 131 16.46 7.78 -1.39
CA GLN A 131 17.63 8.26 -2.13
C GLN A 131 17.43 8.17 -3.66
N TRP A 132 16.97 7.03 -4.17
CA TRP A 132 16.75 6.84 -5.60
C TRP A 132 15.69 7.79 -6.17
N THR A 133 14.62 8.05 -5.40
CA THR A 133 13.59 9.01 -5.82
C THR A 133 14.14 10.43 -5.88
N ASP A 134 14.97 10.82 -4.92
CA ASP A 134 15.57 12.16 -4.87
C ASP A 134 16.66 12.33 -5.93
N ASP A 135 17.65 11.44 -5.99
CA ASP A 135 18.78 11.51 -6.93
C ASP A 135 18.32 11.50 -8.40
N ARG A 136 17.31 10.72 -8.72
CA ARG A 136 16.85 10.49 -10.09
C ARG A 136 15.56 11.22 -10.44
N GLN A 137 14.91 11.85 -9.46
CA GLN A 137 13.60 12.53 -9.63
C GLN A 137 12.61 11.60 -10.37
N ILE A 138 12.41 10.40 -9.80
CA ILE A 138 11.55 9.34 -10.34
C ILE A 138 10.43 9.00 -9.36
N HIS A 139 9.35 8.43 -9.87
CA HIS A 139 8.34 7.80 -9.04
C HIS A 139 8.68 6.33 -8.82
N ILE A 140 8.67 5.86 -7.58
CA ILE A 140 8.82 4.43 -7.25
C ILE A 140 7.50 3.92 -6.65
N HIS A 141 6.93 2.89 -7.28
CA HIS A 141 5.73 2.21 -6.80
C HIS A 141 6.08 0.80 -6.34
N THR A 142 5.84 0.50 -5.07
CA THR A 142 6.14 -0.81 -4.49
C THR A 142 4.87 -1.62 -4.25
N ILE A 143 4.98 -2.94 -4.34
CA ILE A 143 3.89 -3.87 -4.02
C ILE A 143 4.28 -4.70 -2.81
N LEU A 144 3.38 -4.74 -1.82
CA LEU A 144 3.56 -5.51 -0.59
C LEU A 144 2.28 -6.25 -0.23
N HIS A 145 2.41 -7.43 0.37
CA HIS A 145 1.28 -8.15 0.93
C HIS A 145 0.87 -7.58 2.30
N GLN A 146 -0.44 -7.59 2.58
CA GLN A 146 -0.96 -7.37 3.93
C GLN A 146 -0.73 -8.58 4.82
N ASN A 147 -0.82 -8.37 6.13
CA ASN A 147 -0.94 -9.43 7.12
C ASN A 147 -2.18 -10.29 6.86
N LYS A 148 -2.18 -11.52 7.38
CA LYS A 148 -3.35 -12.41 7.25
C LYS A 148 -4.48 -12.03 8.20
N GLY A 149 -4.15 -11.47 9.36
CA GLY A 149 -5.08 -11.24 10.47
C GLY A 149 -5.61 -9.80 10.60
N ASP A 150 -4.95 -8.83 9.99
CA ASP A 150 -5.31 -7.41 10.08
C ASP A 150 -5.17 -6.71 8.72
N GLU A 151 -5.51 -5.43 8.66
CA GLU A 151 -5.43 -4.60 7.46
C GLU A 151 -4.03 -3.98 7.26
N ASN A 152 -3.08 -4.22 8.17
CA ASN A 152 -1.77 -3.61 8.12
C ASN A 152 -0.87 -4.24 7.04
N ALA A 153 0.04 -3.46 6.52
CA ALA A 153 1.10 -3.94 5.65
C ALA A 153 2.04 -4.89 6.44
N ARG A 154 2.51 -5.95 5.77
CA ARG A 154 3.20 -7.05 6.44
C ARG A 154 4.60 -6.67 6.90
N GLY A 155 4.88 -6.95 8.18
CA GLY A 155 6.20 -6.84 8.80
C GLY A 155 6.62 -5.39 9.09
N HIS A 156 7.79 -5.22 9.70
CA HIS A 156 8.35 -3.89 10.01
C HIS A 156 8.57 -3.04 8.74
N ILE A 157 8.97 -3.66 7.65
CA ILE A 157 9.09 -3.00 6.34
C ILE A 157 7.76 -2.39 5.89
N GLY A 158 6.63 -3.04 6.16
CA GLY A 158 5.31 -2.52 5.82
C GLY A 158 4.95 -1.27 6.60
N THR A 159 5.24 -1.26 7.90
CA THR A 159 5.04 -0.07 8.75
C THR A 159 5.88 1.09 8.27
N GLU A 160 7.17 0.87 8.00
CA GLU A 160 8.07 1.91 7.50
C GLU A 160 7.65 2.44 6.12
N LEU A 161 7.22 1.57 5.20
CA LEU A 161 6.69 1.99 3.89
C LEU A 161 5.45 2.88 4.04
N ASN A 162 4.49 2.49 4.89
CA ASN A 162 3.29 3.28 5.13
C ASN A 162 3.63 4.67 5.69
N ASN A 163 4.61 4.76 6.59
CA ASN A 163 5.03 6.03 7.19
C ASN A 163 5.71 6.98 6.19
N LYS A 164 6.38 6.44 5.16
CA LYS A 164 7.17 7.23 4.20
C LYS A 164 6.47 7.42 2.87
N ALA A 165 5.53 6.54 2.50
CA ALA A 165 4.83 6.64 1.23
C ALA A 165 3.97 7.90 1.15
N GLU A 166 3.90 8.48 -0.04
CA GLU A 166 3.00 9.58 -0.38
C GLU A 166 1.55 9.08 -0.46
N THR A 167 1.39 7.91 -1.06
CA THR A 167 0.08 7.27 -1.23
C THR A 167 0.20 5.76 -1.00
N VAL A 168 -0.73 5.20 -0.25
CA VAL A 168 -0.89 3.76 -0.06
C VAL A 168 -2.24 3.33 -0.66
N LEU A 169 -2.18 2.61 -1.78
CA LEU A 169 -3.34 2.02 -2.43
C LEU A 169 -3.65 0.65 -1.83
N LEU A 170 -4.89 0.45 -1.41
CA LEU A 170 -5.40 -0.83 -0.96
C LEU A 170 -6.15 -1.52 -2.12
N VAL A 171 -5.73 -2.74 -2.45
CA VAL A 171 -6.38 -3.57 -3.47
C VAL A 171 -6.98 -4.80 -2.80
N GLU A 172 -8.30 -4.89 -2.79
CA GLU A 172 -9.07 -5.94 -2.11
C GLU A 172 -10.01 -6.64 -3.07
N LYS A 173 -10.28 -7.92 -2.79
CA LYS A 173 -11.40 -8.63 -3.39
C LYS A 173 -12.72 -8.14 -2.77
N ASP A 174 -13.73 -7.96 -3.60
CA ASP A 174 -15.08 -7.71 -3.11
C ASP A 174 -15.56 -8.90 -2.27
N LYS A 175 -16.24 -8.62 -1.15
CA LYS A 175 -16.68 -9.65 -0.21
C LYS A 175 -17.85 -10.48 -0.74
N SER A 176 -18.69 -9.86 -1.58
CA SER A 176 -19.87 -10.50 -2.17
C SER A 176 -19.55 -11.17 -3.49
N ASN A 177 -18.58 -10.65 -4.24
CA ASN A 177 -18.16 -11.18 -5.54
C ASN A 177 -16.63 -11.19 -5.67
N GLY A 178 -16.04 -12.37 -5.47
CA GLY A 178 -14.59 -12.56 -5.52
C GLY A 178 -13.92 -12.29 -6.88
N ASP A 179 -14.70 -12.11 -7.97
CA ASP A 179 -14.17 -11.74 -9.28
C ASP A 179 -13.88 -10.25 -9.39
N ILE A 180 -14.48 -9.44 -8.51
CA ILE A 180 -14.31 -8.00 -8.47
C ILE A 180 -13.17 -7.65 -7.52
N SER A 181 -12.32 -6.73 -7.93
CA SER A 181 -11.29 -6.12 -7.11
C SER A 181 -11.56 -4.62 -6.95
N LYS A 182 -11.55 -4.16 -5.71
CA LYS A 182 -11.72 -2.75 -5.33
C LYS A 182 -10.37 -2.11 -5.07
N VAL A 183 -10.22 -0.87 -5.52
CA VAL A 183 -9.06 -0.03 -5.22
C VAL A 183 -9.50 1.19 -4.46
N SER A 184 -8.85 1.45 -3.34
CA SER A 184 -9.11 2.62 -2.49
C SER A 184 -7.80 3.19 -1.95
N ALA A 185 -7.80 4.43 -1.50
CA ALA A 185 -6.70 4.96 -0.72
C ALA A 185 -6.80 4.44 0.72
N MET A 186 -5.71 3.90 1.24
CA MET A 186 -5.56 3.61 2.67
C MET A 186 -4.96 4.82 3.38
N HIS A 187 -3.91 5.39 2.79
CA HIS A 187 -3.28 6.63 3.22
C HIS A 187 -2.96 7.45 1.99
N ILE A 188 -3.23 8.74 2.05
CA ILE A 188 -2.88 9.68 0.99
C ILE A 188 -2.56 11.05 1.63
N ARG A 189 -1.45 11.67 1.22
CA ARG A 189 -1.06 13.00 1.69
C ARG A 189 -1.69 14.12 0.86
N ALA A 190 -2.08 13.80 -0.36
CA ALA A 190 -2.77 14.71 -1.27
C ALA A 190 -4.30 14.59 -1.15
N MET A 191 -5.03 15.16 -2.10
CA MET A 191 -6.48 15.01 -2.21
C MET A 191 -6.84 13.52 -2.45
N ASP A 192 -7.79 13.02 -1.68
CA ASP A 192 -8.30 11.66 -1.83
C ASP A 192 -9.04 11.48 -3.15
N PHE A 193 -9.15 10.26 -3.62
CA PHE A 193 -9.87 9.90 -4.83
C PHE A 193 -11.03 8.94 -4.52
N GLU A 194 -12.06 8.96 -5.33
CA GLU A 194 -13.17 8.01 -5.19
C GLU A 194 -12.69 6.59 -5.46
N PRO A 195 -12.94 5.64 -4.55
CA PRO A 195 -12.66 4.23 -4.78
C PRO A 195 -13.31 3.74 -6.07
N PHE A 196 -12.62 2.87 -6.77
CA PHE A 196 -13.14 2.23 -7.98
C PHE A 196 -12.96 0.72 -7.93
N ALA A 197 -13.66 0.01 -8.79
CA ALA A 197 -13.55 -1.43 -8.92
C ALA A 197 -13.28 -1.85 -10.36
N PHE A 198 -12.63 -2.99 -10.50
CA PHE A 198 -12.41 -3.65 -11.77
C PHE A 198 -12.63 -5.16 -11.65
N ARG A 199 -12.99 -5.79 -12.74
CA ARG A 199 -13.01 -7.25 -12.90
C ARG A 199 -11.99 -7.67 -13.94
N ILE A 200 -11.60 -8.95 -13.92
CA ILE A 200 -10.76 -9.52 -14.97
C ILE A 200 -11.69 -10.12 -16.03
N ASN A 201 -11.59 -9.65 -17.27
CA ASN A 201 -12.38 -10.15 -18.38
C ASN A 201 -11.78 -11.44 -18.99
N ASP A 202 -12.48 -12.04 -19.94
CA ASP A 202 -12.09 -13.29 -20.61
C ASP A 202 -10.74 -13.23 -21.34
N LYS A 203 -10.25 -12.02 -21.64
CA LYS A 203 -8.93 -11.77 -22.25
C LYS A 203 -7.82 -11.60 -21.20
N ALA A 204 -8.11 -11.89 -19.93
CA ALA A 204 -7.21 -11.66 -18.79
C ALA A 204 -6.76 -10.20 -18.64
N LEU A 205 -7.63 -9.23 -18.99
CA LEU A 205 -7.40 -7.80 -18.82
C LEU A 205 -8.32 -7.25 -17.72
N PRO A 206 -7.85 -6.33 -16.88
CA PRO A 206 -8.71 -5.62 -15.96
C PRO A 206 -9.63 -4.64 -16.71
N GLU A 207 -10.89 -4.68 -16.37
CA GLU A 207 -11.96 -3.86 -16.95
C GLU A 207 -12.64 -3.06 -15.85
N LEU A 208 -12.77 -1.74 -16.06
CA LEU A 208 -13.41 -0.85 -15.09
C LEU A 208 -14.90 -1.18 -14.94
N MET A 209 -15.37 -1.17 -13.72
CA MET A 209 -16.80 -1.29 -13.39
C MET A 209 -17.35 0.10 -13.07
N GLU A 210 -17.98 0.73 -14.05
CA GLU A 210 -18.49 2.11 -13.90
C GLU A 210 -19.63 2.22 -12.90
N ASP A 211 -20.50 1.20 -12.84
CA ASP A 211 -21.68 1.16 -11.96
C ASP A 211 -21.40 0.53 -10.59
N TYR A 212 -20.14 0.29 -10.23
CA TYR A 212 -19.80 -0.28 -8.94
C TYR A 212 -20.07 0.73 -7.82
N GLN A 213 -21.18 0.51 -7.13
CA GLN A 213 -21.44 1.23 -5.89
C GLN A 213 -20.54 0.65 -4.80
N THR A 214 -19.54 1.44 -4.40
CA THR A 214 -18.87 1.15 -3.14
C THR A 214 -19.93 1.13 -2.04
N GLU A 215 -20.09 -0.01 -1.36
CA GLU A 215 -20.76 0.05 -0.07
C GLU A 215 -20.05 1.17 0.72
N THR A 216 -20.70 2.32 0.82
CA THR A 216 -20.32 3.32 1.80
C THR A 216 -20.33 2.56 3.09
N LYS A 217 -19.20 2.44 3.79
CA LYS A 217 -19.22 1.98 5.19
C LYS A 217 -20.38 2.73 5.81
N ALA A 218 -21.44 2.00 6.16
CA ALA A 218 -22.55 2.61 6.88
C ALA A 218 -21.90 3.44 7.97
N PRO A 219 -22.26 4.73 8.12
CA PRO A 219 -21.58 5.61 9.05
C PRO A 219 -21.41 4.81 10.32
N GLY A 220 -20.13 4.62 10.71
CA GLY A 220 -19.77 3.66 11.76
C GLY A 220 -20.71 3.94 12.89
N ARG A 221 -21.34 2.90 13.46
CA ARG A 221 -22.33 2.96 14.55
C ARG A 221 -22.09 4.25 15.29
N PRO A 222 -23.04 5.22 15.37
CA PRO A 222 -22.80 6.52 15.95
C PRO A 222 -21.95 6.25 17.17
N GLN A 223 -20.75 6.84 17.26
CA GLN A 223 -19.92 6.65 18.45
C GLN A 223 -20.87 7.08 19.55
N GLY A 224 -21.43 6.10 20.27
CA GLY A 224 -22.34 6.38 21.34
C GLY A 224 -21.59 7.39 22.17
N GLU A 225 -22.23 8.51 22.51
CA GLU A 225 -21.59 9.64 23.17
C GLU A 225 -20.53 9.08 24.09
N ARG A 226 -19.25 9.45 23.83
CA ARG A 226 -18.15 8.88 24.62
C ARG A 226 -18.52 9.18 26.06
N PHE A 227 -18.62 8.14 26.87
CA PHE A 227 -18.90 8.26 28.28
C PHE A 227 -17.93 9.29 28.88
N ASP A 228 -18.46 10.40 29.26
CA ASP A 228 -17.69 11.47 29.91
C ASP A 228 -18.00 11.40 31.41
N ALA A 229 -17.08 10.79 32.16
CA ALA A 229 -17.24 10.62 33.59
C ALA A 229 -17.59 11.91 34.31
N CYS A 230 -17.19 13.06 33.80
CA CYS A 230 -17.48 14.36 34.39
C CYS A 230 -18.91 14.85 34.09
N LYS A 231 -19.57 14.35 33.01
CA LYS A 231 -20.92 14.79 32.58
C LYS A 231 -21.99 13.73 32.84
N ASP A 232 -21.61 12.45 32.67
CA ASP A 232 -22.55 11.33 32.65
C ASP A 232 -22.70 10.64 34.00
N ILE A 233 -21.85 10.97 34.99
CA ILE A 233 -21.94 10.47 36.35
C ILE A 233 -22.32 11.61 37.30
N SER A 234 -23.25 11.35 38.21
CA SER A 234 -23.63 12.31 39.23
C SER A 234 -22.49 12.58 40.21
N GLU A 235 -22.47 13.77 40.81
CA GLU A 235 -21.49 14.12 41.85
C GLU A 235 -21.42 13.10 43.01
N GLN A 236 -22.57 12.54 43.35
CA GLN A 236 -22.68 11.51 44.42
C GLN A 236 -22.01 10.21 43.99
N GLN A 237 -22.13 9.79 42.72
CA GLN A 237 -21.46 8.60 42.19
C GLN A 237 -19.94 8.82 42.08
N HIS A 238 -19.48 10.02 41.68
CA HIS A 238 -18.09 10.40 41.72
C HIS A 238 -17.50 10.28 43.13
N ARG A 239 -18.21 10.81 44.13
CA ARG A 239 -17.78 10.74 45.52
C ARG A 239 -17.65 9.32 46.02
N ILE A 240 -18.65 8.45 45.74
CA ILE A 240 -18.61 7.02 46.08
C ILE A 240 -17.43 6.31 45.43
N ALA A 241 -17.16 6.57 44.15
CA ALA A 241 -16.03 5.98 43.42
C ALA A 241 -14.69 6.43 44.01
N LEU A 242 -14.53 7.72 44.31
CA LEU A 242 -13.34 8.26 44.91
C LEU A 242 -13.12 7.69 46.34
N GLU A 243 -14.17 7.62 47.16
CA GLU A 243 -14.09 7.02 48.49
C GLU A 243 -13.69 5.55 48.41
N ALA A 244 -14.25 4.79 47.46
CA ALA A 244 -13.89 3.39 47.25
C ALA A 244 -12.44 3.23 46.78
N ALA A 245 -11.97 4.09 45.87
CA ALA A 245 -10.60 4.02 45.35
C ALA A 245 -9.54 4.44 46.36
N PHE A 246 -9.86 5.42 47.22
CA PHE A 246 -8.90 6.04 48.17
C PHE A 246 -9.12 5.65 49.64
N SER A 247 -9.96 4.62 49.90
CA SER A 247 -10.24 4.18 51.27
C SER A 247 -9.24 3.18 51.83
N LEU A 248 -8.29 2.68 51.04
CA LEU A 248 -7.47 1.52 51.40
C LEU A 248 -6.01 1.89 51.78
N GLN A 249 -5.59 3.13 51.56
CA GLN A 249 -4.19 3.58 51.79
C GLN A 249 -4.18 5.03 52.28
N ASP A 250 -3.19 5.36 53.07
CA ASP A 250 -2.96 6.73 53.59
C ASP A 250 -2.17 7.61 52.60
N GLU A 251 -1.44 6.98 51.65
CA GLU A 251 -0.68 7.67 50.60
C GLU A 251 -0.87 7.00 49.28
N TYR A 252 -1.08 7.80 48.22
CA TYR A 252 -1.31 7.35 46.82
C TYR A 252 -0.22 7.87 45.91
N GLY A 253 0.33 6.97 45.10
CA GLY A 253 1.32 7.30 44.08
C GLY A 253 0.69 7.79 42.77
N TYR A 254 1.54 8.34 41.88
CA TYR A 254 1.10 8.84 40.55
C TYR A 254 0.36 7.78 39.75
N LYS A 255 0.69 6.50 39.88
CA LYS A 255 0.01 5.39 39.16
C LYS A 255 -1.44 5.19 39.60
N ASP A 256 -1.73 5.47 40.86
CA ASP A 256 -3.08 5.33 41.42
C ASP A 256 -4.02 6.41 40.88
N CYS A 257 -3.48 7.56 40.48
CA CYS A 257 -4.22 8.66 39.89
C CYS A 257 -4.53 8.44 38.38
N LEU A 258 -3.79 7.57 37.70
CA LEU A 258 -4.00 7.27 36.26
C LEU A 258 -5.26 6.46 35.97
N LEU A 259 -5.86 5.80 36.97
CA LEU A 259 -7.12 5.07 36.85
C LEU A 259 -8.32 5.96 36.45
N TYR A 260 -8.18 7.26 36.52
CA TYR A 260 -9.24 8.24 36.20
C TYR A 260 -8.93 9.12 34.98
N THR A 261 -7.84 8.87 34.24
CA THR A 261 -7.59 9.55 32.99
C THR A 261 -8.16 8.75 31.83
N SER A 262 -8.70 9.43 30.81
CA SER A 262 -9.37 8.84 29.65
C SER A 262 -8.54 7.78 28.91
N ASP A 263 -7.22 7.78 29.04
CA ASP A 263 -6.33 6.83 28.39
C ASP A 263 -6.28 5.46 29.09
N ALA A 264 -6.70 5.37 30.35
CA ALA A 264 -6.76 4.11 31.08
C ALA A 264 -8.03 3.29 30.80
N ALA A 265 -9.06 3.91 30.21
CA ALA A 265 -10.33 3.25 29.85
C ALA A 265 -10.26 2.50 28.51
N ASP A 266 -9.24 2.76 27.69
CA ASP A 266 -9.06 2.11 26.39
C ASP A 266 -8.19 0.82 26.45
N GLU A 267 -7.61 0.50 27.61
CA GLU A 267 -6.77 -0.70 27.83
C GLU A 267 -7.44 -1.80 28.69
N LEU A 268 -8.70 -1.64 29.07
CA LEU A 268 -9.55 -2.65 29.72
C LEU A 268 -10.68 -3.06 28.78
#